data_8cd3c7730a6163b6904f01832303fc6e
#
_entry.id   8cd3c7730a6163b6904f01832303fc6e
#
_cell.length_a   1.000
_cell.length_b   1.000
_cell.length_c   1.000
_cell.angle_alpha   90.00
_cell.angle_beta   90.00
_cell.angle_gamma   90.00
#
_symmetry.space_group_name_H-M   'P 1'
#
loop_
_entity.id
_entity.type
_entity.pdbx_description
1 polymer ?
#
loop_
_entity_poly.entity_id
_entity_poly.type
_entity_poly.pdbx_seq_one_letter_code
_entity_poly.pdbx_strand_id
1 'polypeptide(L)'
;MNECVITGVGIVSAIGVGKEKFWESVVKNRSGIQDSTFLDLSKYNCKKVAEVKEIVGKINRGYKFLKTAVEEVISDAKLFASDISKQKVKVIIGSAHGSLIDWENWYRKETEKFFSIEELGFRLNKEFNINSLPLCVSTACTSSTIALGLGLNMIREELADIVIVAGVDVLTEFVFAGFHSLRALSSTFCRPFDKTRDGLVLGEGAAAVVLESYEHAKKRNVEIYCKLQGFATTSDAKNFTAPDFGADGIYRCVVNALSDAKVEPKDVSYINAHGTGTLYNDKAECVAYKKVFQQYMSSIPISSIKSMVGHTSGACGVIEAVLCCLCIKHSFVPATFGLQTPEEEFSYFNFVSVYGREQKVKFVVSTNLAFGGSNACVVFGKE
;
A
#
# COMPACT_ATOMS: atom_id res chain seq x y z
N MET A 1 13.64 -19.05 -12.96
CA MET A 1 13.06 -17.72 -12.80
C MET A 1 14.01 -16.87 -11.97
N ASN A 2 14.28 -15.67 -12.40
CA ASN A 2 15.14 -14.75 -11.67
C ASN A 2 14.53 -14.38 -10.32
N GLU A 3 15.37 -14.27 -9.29
CA GLU A 3 14.94 -13.72 -8.01
C GLU A 3 14.72 -12.21 -8.15
N CYS A 4 13.59 -11.70 -7.67
CA CYS A 4 13.26 -10.28 -7.70
C CYS A 4 13.56 -9.65 -6.33
N VAL A 5 14.29 -8.54 -6.33
CA VAL A 5 14.69 -7.79 -5.13
C VAL A 5 14.20 -6.34 -5.20
N ILE A 6 14.04 -5.72 -4.04
CA ILE A 6 13.74 -4.30 -3.91
C ILE A 6 15.02 -3.58 -3.51
N THR A 7 15.42 -2.62 -4.35
CA THR A 7 16.68 -1.88 -4.19
C THR A 7 16.49 -0.41 -3.86
N GLY A 8 15.26 0.09 -3.92
CA GLY A 8 14.94 1.44 -3.53
C GLY A 8 13.51 1.59 -3.08
N VAL A 9 13.27 2.54 -2.19
CA VAL A 9 11.96 2.90 -1.66
C VAL A 9 11.80 4.42 -1.61
N GLY A 10 10.60 4.91 -1.90
CA GLY A 10 10.26 6.33 -1.78
C GLY A 10 8.81 6.48 -1.35
N ILE A 11 8.49 7.49 -0.52
CA ILE A 11 7.16 7.62 0.09
C ILE A 11 6.76 9.06 0.37
N VAL A 12 5.48 9.33 0.15
CA VAL A 12 4.76 10.53 0.56
C VAL A 12 3.51 10.08 1.33
N SER A 13 3.40 10.45 2.59
CA SER A 13 2.28 10.05 3.44
C SER A 13 1.92 11.14 4.46
N ALA A 14 0.76 11.00 5.10
CA ALA A 14 0.30 11.92 6.14
C ALA A 14 1.18 11.94 7.40
N ILE A 15 2.07 10.95 7.57
CA ILE A 15 3.00 10.86 8.72
C ILE A 15 4.45 11.19 8.36
N GLY A 16 4.69 11.61 7.12
CA GLY A 16 5.99 12.09 6.66
C GLY A 16 6.19 11.96 5.16
N VAL A 17 6.93 12.88 4.59
CA VAL A 17 7.45 12.86 3.24
C VAL A 17 8.91 12.41 3.32
N GLY A 18 9.23 11.33 2.61
CA GLY A 18 10.50 10.63 2.67
C GLY A 18 10.51 9.49 3.69
N LYS A 19 11.27 8.44 3.35
CA LYS A 19 11.31 7.16 4.08
C LYS A 19 11.79 7.30 5.53
N GLU A 20 12.70 8.22 5.80
CA GLU A 20 13.24 8.45 7.15
C GLU A 20 12.18 9.02 8.09
N LYS A 21 11.46 10.08 7.67
CA LYS A 21 10.39 10.69 8.47
C LYS A 21 9.22 9.74 8.64
N PHE A 22 8.85 9.03 7.56
CA PHE A 22 7.83 8.00 7.62
C PHE A 22 8.18 6.94 8.65
N TRP A 23 9.39 6.39 8.58
CA TRP A 23 9.84 5.35 9.50
C TRP A 23 9.92 5.84 10.95
N GLU A 24 10.45 7.03 11.18
CA GLU A 24 10.47 7.64 12.52
C GLU A 24 9.05 7.73 13.11
N SER A 25 8.07 8.13 12.29
CA SER A 25 6.68 8.26 12.72
C SER A 25 6.02 6.90 12.99
N VAL A 26 6.35 5.88 12.19
CA VAL A 26 5.90 4.49 12.40
C VAL A 26 6.45 3.94 13.72
N VAL A 27 7.75 4.08 13.98
CA VAL A 27 8.38 3.61 15.23
C VAL A 27 7.81 4.33 16.44
N LYS A 28 7.55 5.64 16.33
CA LYS A 28 6.96 6.45 17.41
C LYS A 28 5.45 6.29 17.52
N ASN A 29 4.84 5.40 16.73
CA ASN A 29 3.40 5.13 16.71
C ASN A 29 2.57 6.43 16.55
N ARG A 30 2.93 7.30 15.58
CA ARG A 30 2.24 8.56 15.31
C ARG A 30 1.16 8.36 14.25
N SER A 31 -0.01 8.98 14.46
CA SER A 31 -1.08 9.02 13.46
C SER A 31 -1.15 10.40 12.79
N GLY A 32 -1.33 10.40 11.47
CA GLY A 32 -1.60 11.61 10.68
C GLY A 32 -3.10 11.91 10.53
N ILE A 33 -3.96 11.12 11.18
CA ILE A 33 -5.42 11.31 11.12
C ILE A 33 -5.83 12.51 11.97
N GLN A 34 -6.50 13.47 11.36
CA GLN A 34 -6.96 14.71 11.98
C GLN A 34 -8.16 15.29 11.23
N ASP A 35 -8.75 16.38 11.75
CA ASP A 35 -9.79 17.08 11.02
C ASP A 35 -9.22 17.65 9.72
N SER A 36 -10.00 17.52 8.63
CA SER A 36 -9.57 18.02 7.33
C SER A 36 -9.35 19.52 7.33
N THR A 37 -8.21 19.92 6.76
CA THR A 37 -7.93 21.33 6.42
C THR A 37 -7.93 21.54 4.90
N PHE A 38 -7.98 20.46 4.14
CA PHE A 38 -7.90 20.44 2.69
C PHE A 38 -9.26 20.40 2.01
N LEU A 39 -10.19 19.57 2.55
CA LEU A 39 -11.56 19.44 2.06
C LEU A 39 -12.55 20.20 2.96
N ASP A 40 -13.55 20.82 2.36
CA ASP A 40 -14.69 21.34 3.13
C ASP A 40 -15.63 20.20 3.51
N LEU A 41 -15.47 19.73 4.72
CA LEU A 41 -16.28 18.65 5.29
C LEU A 41 -17.34 19.15 6.27
N SER A 42 -17.67 20.45 6.26
CA SER A 42 -18.60 21.08 7.21
C SER A 42 -19.99 20.43 7.23
N LYS A 43 -20.46 19.95 6.08
CA LYS A 43 -21.77 19.29 5.89
C LYS A 43 -21.81 17.80 6.30
N TYR A 44 -20.68 17.23 6.66
CA TYR A 44 -20.58 15.80 7.03
C TYR A 44 -20.39 15.65 8.54
N ASN A 45 -20.87 14.54 9.09
CA ASN A 45 -20.63 14.17 10.49
C ASN A 45 -19.24 13.53 10.72
N CYS A 46 -18.60 13.02 9.65
CA CYS A 46 -17.22 12.55 9.65
C CYS A 46 -16.33 13.66 9.10
N LYS A 47 -15.26 14.03 9.81
CA LYS A 47 -14.35 15.13 9.41
C LYS A 47 -12.89 14.71 9.37
N LYS A 48 -12.60 13.50 9.83
CA LYS A 48 -11.24 12.98 9.94
C LYS A 48 -10.74 12.46 8.59
N VAL A 49 -9.52 12.83 8.26
CA VAL A 49 -8.75 12.36 7.10
C VAL A 49 -7.27 12.30 7.48
N ALA A 50 -6.48 11.61 6.68
CA ALA A 50 -5.02 11.62 6.78
C ALA A 50 -4.44 12.40 5.59
N GLU A 51 -4.18 13.69 5.79
CA GLU A 51 -3.68 14.63 4.79
C GLU A 51 -2.16 14.69 4.78
N VAL A 52 -1.56 14.80 3.59
CA VAL A 52 -0.15 15.18 3.41
C VAL A 52 -0.03 16.69 3.50
N LYS A 53 0.49 17.20 4.60
CA LYS A 53 0.60 18.65 4.86
C LYS A 53 1.84 19.31 4.24
N GLU A 54 2.89 18.55 4.04
CA GLU A 54 4.18 19.07 3.54
C GLU A 54 4.11 19.46 2.06
N ILE A 55 3.18 18.91 1.28
CA ILE A 55 2.98 19.23 -0.13
C ILE A 55 1.64 19.94 -0.30
N VAL A 56 1.69 21.25 -0.53
CA VAL A 56 0.51 22.11 -0.57
C VAL A 56 -0.08 22.25 -1.97
N GLY A 57 -1.36 22.68 -2.01
CA GLY A 57 -2.12 23.00 -3.22
C GLY A 57 -2.83 21.81 -3.84
N LYS A 58 -3.92 22.11 -4.55
CA LYS A 58 -4.82 21.12 -5.19
C LYS A 58 -4.36 20.74 -6.61
N ILE A 59 -3.84 21.71 -7.37
CA ILE A 59 -3.49 21.52 -8.77
C ILE A 59 -2.31 20.57 -8.92
N ASN A 60 -2.49 19.53 -9.76
CA ASN A 60 -1.50 18.49 -10.00
C ASN A 60 -1.04 17.76 -8.70
N ARG A 61 -1.90 17.71 -7.67
CA ARG A 61 -1.51 17.18 -6.37
C ARG A 61 -1.03 15.74 -6.45
N GLY A 62 -1.78 14.87 -7.14
CA GLY A 62 -1.40 13.47 -7.34
C GLY A 62 -0.06 13.34 -8.06
N TYR A 63 0.17 14.13 -9.11
CA TYR A 63 1.45 14.10 -9.81
C TYR A 63 2.62 14.60 -8.94
N LYS A 64 2.41 15.64 -8.13
CA LYS A 64 3.44 16.11 -7.19
C LYS A 64 3.85 15.02 -6.20
N PHE A 65 2.89 14.30 -5.62
CA PHE A 65 3.16 13.18 -4.72
C PHE A 65 3.93 12.06 -5.43
N LEU A 66 3.42 11.66 -6.59
CA LEU A 66 4.02 10.60 -7.38
C LEU A 66 5.46 10.94 -7.80
N LYS A 67 5.69 12.17 -8.29
CA LYS A 67 7.02 12.66 -8.66
C LYS A 67 7.96 12.63 -7.45
N THR A 68 7.55 13.17 -6.30
CA THR A 68 8.37 13.19 -5.07
C THR A 68 8.77 11.77 -4.63
N ALA A 69 7.82 10.82 -4.65
CA ALA A 69 8.12 9.42 -4.29
C ALA A 69 9.07 8.76 -5.31
N VAL A 70 8.91 9.09 -6.61
CA VAL A 70 9.78 8.53 -7.65
C VAL A 70 11.17 9.18 -7.65
N GLU A 71 11.30 10.46 -7.35
CA GLU A 71 12.61 11.12 -7.14
C GLU A 71 13.37 10.45 -5.99
N GLU A 72 12.69 10.21 -4.88
CA GLU A 72 13.31 9.53 -3.73
C GLU A 72 13.73 8.11 -4.08
N VAL A 73 12.86 7.31 -4.72
CA VAL A 73 13.18 5.91 -5.04
C VAL A 73 14.34 5.79 -6.03
N ILE A 74 14.44 6.67 -7.02
CA ILE A 74 15.55 6.73 -7.98
C ILE A 74 16.86 7.04 -7.25
N SER A 75 16.83 8.03 -6.36
CA SER A 75 17.99 8.40 -5.54
C SER A 75 18.39 7.26 -4.61
N ASP A 76 17.45 6.66 -3.93
CA ASP A 76 17.65 5.56 -2.98
C ASP A 76 18.22 4.30 -3.64
N ALA A 77 17.70 3.93 -4.80
CA ALA A 77 18.20 2.82 -5.62
C ALA A 77 19.52 3.16 -6.34
N LYS A 78 20.05 4.39 -6.18
CA LYS A 78 21.24 4.87 -6.90
C LYS A 78 21.15 4.66 -8.41
N LEU A 79 19.98 4.94 -8.98
CA LEU A 79 19.77 4.88 -10.42
C LEU A 79 20.22 6.19 -11.07
N PHE A 80 21.22 6.13 -11.91
CA PHE A 80 21.70 7.29 -12.67
C PHE A 80 20.95 7.38 -14.03
N ALA A 81 20.94 8.57 -14.63
CA ALA A 81 20.32 8.77 -15.93
C ALA A 81 20.89 7.83 -17.01
N SER A 82 22.18 7.46 -16.90
CA SER A 82 22.84 6.47 -17.78
C SER A 82 22.26 5.05 -17.63
N ASP A 83 21.80 4.68 -16.42
CA ASP A 83 21.21 3.37 -16.16
C ASP A 83 19.81 3.33 -16.78
N ILE A 84 19.03 4.40 -16.57
CA ILE A 84 17.66 4.52 -17.07
C ILE A 84 17.64 4.51 -18.61
N SER A 85 18.61 5.17 -19.28
CA SER A 85 18.65 5.27 -20.75
C SER A 85 19.16 4.02 -21.45
N LYS A 86 19.97 3.19 -20.78
CA LYS A 86 20.63 2.02 -21.40
C LYS A 86 19.93 0.68 -21.09
N GLN A 87 19.06 0.66 -20.09
CA GLN A 87 18.44 -0.56 -19.58
C GLN A 87 16.95 -0.63 -19.96
N LYS A 88 16.38 -1.82 -19.89
CA LYS A 88 14.94 -2.03 -20.07
C LYS A 88 14.19 -1.61 -18.80
N VAL A 89 13.97 -0.30 -18.64
CA VAL A 89 13.21 0.24 -17.51
C VAL A 89 11.72 0.27 -17.84
N LYS A 90 10.88 -0.24 -16.93
CA LYS A 90 9.42 -0.16 -17.00
C LYS A 90 8.87 0.62 -15.81
N VAL A 91 7.72 1.27 -16.04
CA VAL A 91 6.97 1.96 -15.00
C VAL A 91 5.58 1.35 -14.92
N ILE A 92 5.17 0.99 -13.71
CA ILE A 92 3.81 0.50 -13.44
C ILE A 92 3.21 1.38 -12.33
N ILE A 93 2.05 1.96 -12.59
CA ILE A 93 1.34 2.82 -11.64
C ILE A 93 0.06 2.14 -11.19
N GLY A 94 -0.10 1.98 -9.88
CA GLY A 94 -1.35 1.56 -9.26
C GLY A 94 -2.10 2.76 -8.69
N SER A 95 -3.35 2.97 -9.11
CA SER A 95 -4.19 4.04 -8.57
C SER A 95 -5.66 3.69 -8.75
N ALA A 96 -6.48 4.03 -7.75
CA ALA A 96 -7.93 3.84 -7.84
C ALA A 96 -8.62 5.03 -8.50
N HIS A 97 -8.10 6.23 -8.27
CA HIS A 97 -8.77 7.47 -8.61
C HIS A 97 -7.98 8.31 -9.62
N GLY A 98 -6.72 8.00 -9.86
CA GLY A 98 -5.85 8.72 -10.79
C GLY A 98 -5.71 10.20 -10.40
N SER A 99 -6.02 11.06 -11.36
CA SER A 99 -6.00 12.52 -11.19
C SER A 99 -7.41 13.08 -10.93
N LEU A 100 -8.25 12.39 -10.17
CA LEU A 100 -9.63 12.81 -9.94
C LEU A 100 -9.74 14.23 -9.35
N ILE A 101 -8.78 14.65 -8.52
CA ILE A 101 -8.74 16.02 -8.02
C ILE A 101 -8.55 17.06 -9.13
N ASP A 102 -7.77 16.75 -10.16
CA ASP A 102 -7.58 17.62 -11.30
C ASP A 102 -8.84 17.69 -12.15
N TRP A 103 -9.61 16.57 -12.21
CA TRP A 103 -10.93 16.56 -12.82
C TRP A 103 -11.94 17.39 -12.04
N GLU A 104 -11.96 17.33 -10.71
CA GLU A 104 -12.80 18.20 -9.86
C GLU A 104 -12.47 19.69 -10.09
N ASN A 105 -11.18 20.04 -10.11
CA ASN A 105 -10.73 21.42 -10.36
C ASN A 105 -11.13 21.88 -11.77
N TRP A 106 -11.01 21.00 -12.77
CA TRP A 106 -11.46 21.31 -14.14
C TRP A 106 -12.98 21.51 -14.20
N TYR A 107 -13.76 20.64 -13.58
CA TYR A 107 -15.21 20.78 -13.52
C TYR A 107 -15.65 22.08 -12.86
N ARG A 108 -14.92 22.53 -11.84
CA ARG A 108 -15.13 23.82 -11.16
C ARG A 108 -14.56 25.02 -11.93
N LYS A 109 -13.96 24.80 -13.09
CA LYS A 109 -13.28 25.81 -13.91
C LYS A 109 -12.09 26.48 -13.19
N GLU A 110 -11.46 25.78 -12.26
CA GLU A 110 -10.25 26.21 -11.56
C GLU A 110 -8.98 25.90 -12.37
N THR A 111 -9.08 24.97 -13.34
CA THR A 111 -8.02 24.62 -14.30
C THR A 111 -8.58 24.42 -15.70
N GLU A 112 -7.74 24.60 -16.73
CA GLU A 112 -8.12 24.37 -18.12
C GLU A 112 -8.00 22.90 -18.56
N LYS A 113 -7.26 22.09 -17.81
CA LYS A 113 -6.93 20.71 -18.16
C LYS A 113 -7.14 19.78 -16.97
N PHE A 114 -7.54 18.55 -17.28
CA PHE A 114 -7.48 17.41 -16.36
C PHE A 114 -6.57 16.32 -16.97
N PHE A 115 -6.13 15.42 -16.13
CA PHE A 115 -5.25 14.32 -16.51
C PHE A 115 -5.90 12.99 -16.16
N SER A 116 -5.80 12.03 -17.04
CA SER A 116 -6.20 10.66 -16.79
C SER A 116 -5.10 9.90 -16.01
N ILE A 117 -5.40 8.69 -15.55
CA ILE A 117 -4.44 7.89 -14.79
C ILE A 117 -3.20 7.55 -15.62
N GLU A 118 -3.37 7.24 -16.90
CA GLU A 118 -2.28 6.94 -17.83
C GLU A 118 -1.38 8.14 -18.08
N GLU A 119 -1.94 9.35 -18.06
CA GLU A 119 -1.18 10.60 -18.20
C GLU A 119 -0.13 10.76 -17.08
N LEU A 120 -0.43 10.30 -15.87
CA LEU A 120 0.54 10.28 -14.76
C LEU A 120 1.79 9.50 -15.15
N GLY A 121 1.61 8.34 -15.79
CA GLY A 121 2.72 7.51 -16.24
C GLY A 121 3.52 8.13 -17.38
N PHE A 122 2.84 8.69 -18.38
CA PHE A 122 3.52 9.39 -19.49
C PHE A 122 4.32 10.60 -19.02
N ARG A 123 3.78 11.36 -18.06
CA ARG A 123 4.49 12.51 -17.45
C ARG A 123 5.73 12.06 -16.68
N LEU A 124 5.65 10.98 -15.90
CA LEU A 124 6.80 10.41 -15.21
C LEU A 124 7.87 9.96 -16.23
N ASN A 125 7.48 9.20 -17.23
CA ASN A 125 8.41 8.70 -18.24
C ASN A 125 9.13 9.85 -18.94
N LYS A 126 8.42 10.94 -19.27
CA LYS A 126 9.00 12.15 -19.85
C LYS A 126 9.96 12.85 -18.88
N GLU A 127 9.57 13.01 -17.61
CA GLU A 127 10.38 13.69 -16.58
C GLU A 127 11.70 12.97 -16.31
N PHE A 128 11.66 11.63 -16.25
CA PHE A 128 12.82 10.81 -15.92
C PHE A 128 13.50 10.18 -17.13
N ASN A 129 13.13 10.58 -18.35
CA ASN A 129 13.69 10.06 -19.62
C ASN A 129 13.58 8.53 -19.74
N ILE A 130 12.47 7.95 -19.28
CA ILE A 130 12.19 6.53 -19.39
C ILE A 130 11.55 6.24 -20.74
N ASN A 131 12.25 5.50 -21.59
CA ASN A 131 11.78 5.15 -22.94
C ASN A 131 10.97 3.85 -22.92
N SER A 132 9.78 3.89 -22.34
CA SER A 132 8.84 2.76 -22.35
C SER A 132 7.40 3.25 -22.27
N LEU A 133 6.44 2.41 -22.66
CA LEU A 133 5.04 2.69 -22.34
C LEU A 133 4.79 2.37 -20.86
N PRO A 134 4.20 3.30 -20.08
CA PRO A 134 3.81 3.03 -18.71
C PRO A 134 2.61 2.09 -18.69
N LEU A 135 2.52 1.24 -17.66
CA LEU A 135 1.33 0.47 -17.35
C LEU A 135 0.57 1.13 -16.21
N CYS A 136 -0.75 1.17 -16.34
CA CYS A 136 -1.61 1.67 -15.28
C CYS A 136 -2.57 0.57 -14.82
N VAL A 137 -2.60 0.33 -13.50
CA VAL A 137 -3.45 -0.67 -12.86
C VAL A 137 -4.48 0.06 -12.01
N SER A 138 -5.76 -0.16 -12.31
CA SER A 138 -6.88 0.40 -11.53
C SER A 138 -7.84 -0.71 -11.15
N THR A 139 -7.64 -1.24 -9.95
CA THR A 139 -8.43 -2.32 -9.34
C THR A 139 -8.82 -1.94 -7.90
N ALA A 140 -9.24 -0.68 -7.73
CA ALA A 140 -9.54 -0.06 -6.43
C ALA A 140 -8.37 -0.22 -5.44
N CYS A 141 -8.64 -0.68 -4.19
CA CYS A 141 -7.62 -0.75 -3.14
C CYS A 141 -6.50 -1.78 -3.40
N THR A 142 -6.66 -2.67 -4.38
CA THR A 142 -5.63 -3.66 -4.76
C THR A 142 -4.69 -3.17 -5.87
N SER A 143 -4.89 -1.96 -6.41
CA SER A 143 -4.21 -1.47 -7.61
C SER A 143 -2.68 -1.58 -7.53
N SER A 144 -2.06 -1.01 -6.52
CA SER A 144 -0.60 -1.02 -6.41
C SER A 144 -0.03 -2.36 -5.93
N THR A 145 -0.82 -3.19 -5.24
CA THR A 145 -0.42 -4.57 -4.91
C THR A 145 -0.37 -5.44 -6.16
N ILE A 146 -1.36 -5.28 -7.07
CA ILE A 146 -1.34 -5.96 -8.36
C ILE A 146 -0.20 -5.41 -9.24
N ALA A 147 0.06 -4.10 -9.18
CA ALA A 147 1.21 -3.51 -9.87
C ALA A 147 2.55 -4.11 -9.41
N LEU A 148 2.72 -4.37 -8.10
CA LEU A 148 3.89 -5.09 -7.55
C LEU A 148 4.00 -6.51 -8.13
N GLY A 149 2.89 -7.25 -8.19
CA GLY A 149 2.86 -8.60 -8.76
C GLY A 149 3.20 -8.62 -10.26
N LEU A 150 2.71 -7.66 -11.03
CA LEU A 150 3.08 -7.51 -12.44
C LEU A 150 4.57 -7.19 -12.59
N GLY A 151 5.11 -6.29 -11.77
CA GLY A 151 6.53 -5.97 -11.74
C GLY A 151 7.39 -7.18 -11.39
N LEU A 152 6.99 -7.96 -10.39
CA LEU A 152 7.63 -9.23 -10.03
C LEU A 152 7.73 -10.18 -11.24
N ASN A 153 6.62 -10.36 -11.96
CA ASN A 153 6.59 -11.25 -13.12
C ASN A 153 7.47 -10.72 -14.26
N MET A 154 7.49 -9.38 -14.49
CA MET A 154 8.38 -8.81 -15.51
C MET A 154 9.86 -9.06 -15.22
N ILE A 155 10.29 -8.99 -13.95
CA ILE A 155 11.67 -9.31 -13.56
C ILE A 155 11.95 -10.82 -13.70
N ARG A 156 11.02 -11.66 -13.23
CA ARG A 156 11.18 -13.13 -13.30
C ARG A 156 11.32 -13.64 -14.73
N GLU A 157 10.59 -13.03 -15.67
CA GLU A 157 10.53 -13.41 -17.09
C GLU A 157 11.50 -12.61 -17.98
N GLU A 158 12.39 -11.82 -17.39
CA GLU A 158 13.42 -11.02 -18.11
C GLU A 158 12.83 -10.00 -19.12
N LEU A 159 11.58 -9.58 -18.88
CA LEU A 159 10.91 -8.57 -19.71
C LEU A 159 11.38 -7.15 -19.36
N ALA A 160 12.00 -6.96 -18.19
CA ALA A 160 12.61 -5.71 -17.77
C ALA A 160 13.85 -6.00 -16.90
N ASP A 161 14.83 -5.10 -16.96
CA ASP A 161 15.99 -5.11 -16.07
C ASP A 161 15.63 -4.41 -14.73
N ILE A 162 14.84 -3.34 -14.86
CA ILE A 162 14.35 -2.51 -13.74
C ILE A 162 12.87 -2.26 -13.92
N VAL A 163 12.09 -2.38 -12.85
CA VAL A 163 10.69 -1.96 -12.82
C VAL A 163 10.48 -0.97 -11.67
N ILE A 164 10.06 0.24 -12.00
CA ILE A 164 9.61 1.21 -11.01
C ILE A 164 8.11 0.97 -10.81
N VAL A 165 7.73 0.43 -9.67
CA VAL A 165 6.32 0.30 -9.29
C VAL A 165 5.97 1.44 -8.37
N ALA A 166 5.01 2.25 -8.77
CA ALA A 166 4.54 3.39 -8.01
C ALA A 166 3.03 3.33 -7.77
N GLY A 167 2.57 4.03 -6.75
CA GLY A 167 1.15 4.17 -6.48
C GLY A 167 0.83 5.56 -5.96
N VAL A 168 -0.34 6.09 -6.31
CA VAL A 168 -0.79 7.40 -5.87
C VAL A 168 -2.31 7.47 -5.83
N ASP A 169 -2.84 8.00 -4.75
CA ASP A 169 -4.20 8.53 -4.68
C ASP A 169 -4.24 9.73 -3.74
N VAL A 170 -5.12 10.66 -4.02
CA VAL A 170 -5.28 11.91 -3.26
C VAL A 170 -6.71 12.05 -2.75
N LEU A 171 -6.87 12.82 -1.68
CA LEU A 171 -8.16 13.16 -1.13
C LEU A 171 -8.95 14.05 -2.10
N THR A 172 -10.22 13.70 -2.33
CA THR A 172 -11.16 14.45 -3.15
C THR A 172 -12.54 14.49 -2.47
N GLU A 173 -13.32 15.51 -2.76
CA GLU A 173 -14.70 15.59 -2.23
C GLU A 173 -15.57 14.48 -2.79
N PHE A 174 -15.38 14.12 -4.05
CA PHE A 174 -16.15 13.05 -4.70
C PHE A 174 -15.93 11.70 -4.00
N VAL A 175 -14.67 11.34 -3.76
CA VAL A 175 -14.34 10.07 -3.07
C VAL A 175 -14.87 10.09 -1.64
N PHE A 176 -14.68 11.22 -0.93
CA PHE A 176 -15.17 11.36 0.44
C PHE A 176 -16.70 11.22 0.49
N ALA A 177 -17.44 11.91 -0.39
CA ALA A 177 -18.89 11.82 -0.49
C ALA A 177 -19.36 10.39 -0.80
N GLY A 178 -18.64 9.68 -1.71
CA GLY A 178 -18.92 8.28 -2.05
C GLY A 178 -18.84 7.37 -0.84
N PHE A 179 -17.72 7.38 -0.11
CA PHE A 179 -17.54 6.56 1.08
C PHE A 179 -18.47 6.96 2.24
N HIS A 180 -18.79 8.26 2.36
CA HIS A 180 -19.77 8.73 3.32
C HIS A 180 -21.17 8.19 3.00
N SER A 181 -21.59 8.20 1.74
CA SER A 181 -22.90 7.66 1.31
C SER A 181 -23.04 6.17 1.58
N LEU A 182 -21.94 5.42 1.51
CA LEU A 182 -21.85 3.99 1.85
C LEU A 182 -21.80 3.74 3.37
N ARG A 183 -21.77 4.78 4.20
CA ARG A 183 -21.62 4.69 5.65
C ARG A 183 -20.37 3.90 6.07
N ALA A 184 -19.30 4.02 5.28
CA ALA A 184 -18.05 3.29 5.51
C ALA A 184 -17.02 4.10 6.32
N LEU A 185 -17.27 5.41 6.53
CA LEU A 185 -16.35 6.30 7.23
C LEU A 185 -16.57 6.26 8.75
N SER A 186 -15.45 6.21 9.50
CA SER A 186 -15.45 6.44 10.94
C SER A 186 -15.71 7.92 11.25
N SER A 187 -16.49 8.15 12.29
CA SER A 187 -16.71 9.51 12.82
C SER A 187 -15.61 9.97 13.79
N THR A 188 -14.73 9.06 14.21
CA THR A 188 -13.71 9.32 15.23
C THR A 188 -12.29 9.00 14.73
N PHE A 189 -11.92 7.73 14.70
CA PHE A 189 -10.58 7.25 14.31
C PHE A 189 -10.67 5.90 13.60
N CYS A 190 -9.74 5.64 12.70
CA CYS A 190 -9.52 4.31 12.16
C CYS A 190 -8.87 3.42 13.23
N ARG A 191 -9.58 2.35 13.64
CA ARG A 191 -9.15 1.39 14.68
C ARG A 191 -9.22 -0.04 14.14
N PRO A 192 -8.31 -0.45 13.26
CA PRO A 192 -8.34 -1.80 12.72
C PRO A 192 -8.33 -2.86 13.82
N PHE A 193 -9.19 -3.86 13.68
CA PHE A 193 -9.36 -5.02 14.57
C PHE A 193 -9.90 -4.72 15.98
N ASP A 194 -10.08 -3.46 16.36
CA ASP A 194 -10.66 -3.11 17.65
C ASP A 194 -12.16 -3.43 17.67
N LYS A 195 -12.66 -3.90 18.81
CA LYS A 195 -14.09 -4.20 18.97
C LYS A 195 -15.00 -2.97 18.86
N THR A 196 -14.45 -1.77 19.04
CA THR A 196 -15.17 -0.49 18.93
C THR A 196 -14.99 0.20 17.57
N ARG A 197 -14.38 -0.49 16.59
CA ARG A 197 -14.20 0.07 15.23
C ARG A 197 -15.54 0.38 14.59
N ASP A 198 -15.63 1.50 13.90
CA ASP A 198 -16.87 2.03 13.31
C ASP A 198 -16.73 2.45 11.84
N GLY A 199 -15.56 2.24 11.24
CA GLY A 199 -15.32 2.58 9.85
C GLY A 199 -13.85 2.93 9.55
N LEU A 200 -13.59 3.19 8.29
CA LEU A 200 -12.28 3.64 7.82
C LEU A 200 -12.15 5.16 7.89
N VAL A 201 -10.93 5.65 7.82
CA VAL A 201 -10.60 7.06 7.58
C VAL A 201 -9.83 7.16 6.27
N LEU A 202 -10.27 8.01 5.36
CA LEU A 202 -9.58 8.24 4.09
C LEU A 202 -8.23 8.93 4.30
N GLY A 203 -7.25 8.51 3.53
CA GLY A 203 -5.94 9.14 3.46
C GLY A 203 -5.52 9.41 2.03
N GLU A 204 -4.45 10.15 1.88
CA GLU A 204 -3.78 10.39 0.62
C GLU A 204 -2.29 10.08 0.73
N GLY A 205 -1.66 9.79 -0.39
CA GLY A 205 -0.24 9.56 -0.44
C GLY A 205 0.22 8.97 -1.77
N ALA A 206 1.52 8.80 -1.86
CA ALA A 206 2.17 8.06 -2.93
C ALA A 206 3.35 7.29 -2.38
N ALA A 207 3.71 6.21 -3.04
CA ALA A 207 4.97 5.54 -2.80
C ALA A 207 5.49 4.92 -4.09
N ALA A 208 6.77 4.59 -4.09
CA ALA A 208 7.40 3.87 -5.18
C ALA A 208 8.43 2.89 -4.64
N VAL A 209 8.63 1.79 -5.36
CA VAL A 209 9.73 0.84 -5.15
C VAL A 209 10.41 0.54 -6.47
N VAL A 210 11.70 0.25 -6.42
CA VAL A 210 12.48 -0.26 -7.55
C VAL A 210 12.64 -1.76 -7.41
N LEU A 211 12.18 -2.50 -8.41
CA LEU A 211 12.36 -3.94 -8.54
C LEU A 211 13.48 -4.22 -9.54
N GLU A 212 14.36 -5.12 -9.20
CA GLU A 212 15.46 -5.60 -10.05
C GLU A 212 15.65 -7.11 -9.88
N SER A 213 16.32 -7.78 -10.83
CA SER A 213 16.81 -9.12 -10.55
C SER A 213 17.96 -9.05 -9.54
N TYR A 214 18.08 -10.08 -8.71
CA TYR A 214 19.15 -10.18 -7.72
C TYR A 214 20.54 -10.02 -8.35
N GLU A 215 20.79 -10.68 -9.47
CA GLU A 215 22.07 -10.58 -10.19
C GLU A 215 22.33 -9.17 -10.73
N HIS A 216 21.28 -8.47 -11.17
CA HIS A 216 21.41 -7.09 -11.63
C HIS A 216 21.77 -6.15 -10.47
N ALA A 217 21.07 -6.24 -9.36
CA ALA A 217 21.35 -5.45 -8.14
C ALA A 217 22.76 -5.69 -7.62
N LYS A 218 23.22 -6.95 -7.60
CA LYS A 218 24.60 -7.32 -7.22
C LYS A 218 25.65 -6.70 -8.13
N LYS A 219 25.46 -6.75 -9.44
CA LYS A 219 26.38 -6.11 -10.42
C LYS A 219 26.47 -4.60 -10.20
N ARG A 220 25.39 -3.95 -9.80
CA ARG A 220 25.36 -2.52 -9.49
C ARG A 220 25.94 -2.20 -8.09
N ASN A 221 26.15 -3.19 -7.26
CA ASN A 221 26.60 -3.06 -5.87
C ASN A 221 25.73 -2.09 -5.05
N VAL A 222 24.41 -2.27 -5.16
CA VAL A 222 23.40 -1.47 -4.43
C VAL A 222 22.85 -2.23 -3.24
N GLU A 223 22.29 -1.49 -2.29
CA GLU A 223 21.61 -2.07 -1.14
C GLU A 223 20.34 -2.81 -1.58
N ILE A 224 20.09 -3.97 -0.99
CA ILE A 224 18.88 -4.75 -1.16
C ILE A 224 18.07 -4.67 0.14
N TYR A 225 16.85 -4.15 0.07
CA TYR A 225 15.94 -4.10 1.22
C TYR A 225 15.40 -5.49 1.57
N CYS A 226 14.88 -6.17 0.56
CA CYS A 226 14.31 -7.50 0.68
C CYS A 226 14.06 -8.11 -0.71
N LYS A 227 13.66 -9.38 -0.75
CA LYS A 227 13.13 -10.05 -1.93
C LYS A 227 11.61 -9.86 -2.01
N LEU A 228 11.08 -9.61 -3.19
CA LEU A 228 9.66 -9.78 -3.51
C LEU A 228 9.50 -11.20 -4.07
N GLN A 229 8.94 -12.12 -3.26
CA GLN A 229 9.03 -13.55 -3.53
C GLN A 229 7.75 -14.19 -4.05
N GLY A 230 6.60 -13.61 -3.76
CA GLY A 230 5.34 -14.20 -4.19
C GLY A 230 4.23 -13.18 -4.36
N PHE A 231 3.29 -13.53 -5.23
CA PHE A 231 2.12 -12.72 -5.52
C PHE A 231 0.93 -13.62 -5.87
N ALA A 232 -0.24 -13.21 -5.45
CA ALA A 232 -1.49 -13.74 -5.96
C ALA A 232 -2.59 -12.68 -5.95
N THR A 233 -3.57 -12.88 -6.82
CA THR A 233 -4.82 -12.14 -6.82
C THR A 233 -5.99 -13.09 -7.03
N THR A 234 -7.11 -12.79 -6.40
CA THR A 234 -8.36 -13.55 -6.49
C THR A 234 -9.56 -12.62 -6.48
N SER A 235 -10.73 -13.15 -6.79
CA SER A 235 -11.99 -12.43 -6.63
C SER A 235 -12.94 -13.21 -5.75
N ASP A 236 -13.71 -12.48 -4.90
CA ASP A 236 -14.80 -13.05 -4.11
C ASP A 236 -16.02 -13.39 -4.99
N ALA A 237 -16.26 -12.59 -6.04
CA ALA A 237 -17.37 -12.71 -6.97
C ALA A 237 -18.76 -12.82 -6.27
N LYS A 238 -18.96 -12.10 -5.15
CA LYS A 238 -20.19 -12.17 -4.34
C LYS A 238 -20.91 -10.84 -4.18
N ASN A 239 -20.21 -9.80 -3.72
CA ASN A 239 -20.83 -8.51 -3.42
C ASN A 239 -19.89 -7.36 -3.83
N PHE A 240 -20.48 -6.19 -4.20
CA PHE A 240 -19.70 -5.04 -4.65
C PHE A 240 -19.02 -4.28 -3.50
N THR A 241 -19.60 -4.26 -2.30
CA THR A 241 -19.14 -3.42 -1.19
C THR A 241 -18.84 -4.19 0.10
N ALA A 242 -19.18 -5.47 0.15
CA ALA A 242 -18.90 -6.33 1.29
C ALA A 242 -18.02 -7.52 0.87
N PRO A 243 -17.03 -7.90 1.69
CA PRO A 243 -16.24 -9.10 1.44
C PRO A 243 -17.11 -10.36 1.58
N ASP A 244 -16.62 -11.48 1.03
CA ASP A 244 -17.21 -12.77 1.35
C ASP A 244 -17.03 -13.08 2.85
N PHE A 245 -18.12 -13.26 3.58
CA PHE A 245 -18.07 -13.58 5.03
C PHE A 245 -17.42 -14.93 5.32
N GLY A 246 -17.42 -15.86 4.36
CA GLY A 246 -16.64 -17.09 4.42
C GLY A 246 -15.16 -16.87 4.18
N ALA A 247 -14.77 -15.69 3.71
CA ALA A 247 -13.41 -15.27 3.41
C ALA A 247 -12.64 -16.21 2.46
N ASP A 248 -13.35 -16.91 1.56
CA ASP A 248 -12.75 -17.89 0.66
C ASP A 248 -11.80 -17.22 -0.35
N GLY A 249 -12.19 -16.05 -0.91
CA GLY A 249 -11.34 -15.28 -1.81
C GLY A 249 -10.02 -14.86 -1.16
N ILE A 250 -10.09 -14.31 0.06
CA ILE A 250 -8.90 -13.90 0.84
C ILE A 250 -8.03 -15.11 1.18
N TYR A 251 -8.66 -16.21 1.64
CA TYR A 251 -7.96 -17.46 1.96
C TYR A 251 -7.16 -17.97 0.75
N ARG A 252 -7.81 -18.13 -0.40
CA ARG A 252 -7.14 -18.57 -1.64
C ARG A 252 -6.03 -17.62 -2.07
N CYS A 253 -6.25 -16.32 -1.92
CA CYS A 253 -5.25 -15.31 -2.26
C CYS A 253 -3.97 -15.48 -1.45
N VAL A 254 -4.08 -15.59 -0.13
CA VAL A 254 -2.92 -15.76 0.76
C VAL A 254 -2.23 -17.11 0.53
N VAL A 255 -2.98 -18.19 0.41
CA VAL A 255 -2.41 -19.54 0.14
C VAL A 255 -1.65 -19.55 -1.19
N ASN A 256 -2.21 -18.98 -2.24
CA ASN A 256 -1.57 -18.93 -3.54
C ASN A 256 -0.30 -18.07 -3.54
N ALA A 257 -0.31 -16.91 -2.84
CA ALA A 257 0.87 -16.06 -2.71
C ALA A 257 2.00 -16.75 -1.92
N LEU A 258 1.67 -17.46 -0.83
CA LEU A 258 2.64 -18.25 -0.07
C LEU A 258 3.21 -19.41 -0.92
N SER A 259 2.37 -20.09 -1.69
CA SER A 259 2.78 -21.12 -2.62
C SER A 259 3.71 -20.61 -3.71
N ASP A 260 3.39 -19.46 -4.31
CA ASP A 260 4.25 -18.79 -5.31
C ASP A 260 5.61 -18.37 -4.71
N ALA A 261 5.59 -17.89 -3.45
CA ALA A 261 6.80 -17.57 -2.70
C ALA A 261 7.60 -18.79 -2.21
N LYS A 262 7.02 -20.01 -2.25
CA LYS A 262 7.55 -21.22 -1.62
C LYS A 262 7.82 -21.04 -0.12
N VAL A 263 6.91 -20.37 0.58
CA VAL A 263 6.96 -20.08 2.02
C VAL A 263 5.85 -20.83 2.73
N GLU A 264 6.21 -21.56 3.76
CA GLU A 264 5.23 -22.25 4.60
C GLU A 264 4.57 -21.28 5.59
N PRO A 265 3.29 -21.44 5.94
CA PRO A 265 2.60 -20.56 6.89
C PRO A 265 3.35 -20.39 8.22
N LYS A 266 4.03 -21.42 8.71
CA LYS A 266 4.82 -21.39 9.96
C LYS A 266 6.04 -20.48 9.92
N ASP A 267 6.56 -20.19 8.72
CA ASP A 267 7.77 -19.38 8.50
C ASP A 267 7.46 -17.89 8.40
N VAL A 268 6.18 -17.52 8.27
CA VAL A 268 5.74 -16.13 8.25
C VAL A 268 6.00 -15.49 9.63
N SER A 269 6.68 -14.36 9.61
CA SER A 269 7.10 -13.66 10.82
C SER A 269 6.36 -12.35 11.07
N TYR A 270 5.57 -11.88 10.10
CA TYR A 270 4.71 -10.70 10.24
C TYR A 270 3.62 -10.69 9.16
N ILE A 271 2.43 -10.24 9.53
CA ILE A 271 1.31 -9.97 8.62
C ILE A 271 1.01 -8.47 8.66
N ASN A 272 1.24 -7.79 7.54
CA ASN A 272 0.70 -6.47 7.28
C ASN A 272 -0.68 -6.64 6.66
N ALA A 273 -1.70 -6.44 7.47
CA ALA A 273 -3.08 -6.65 7.08
C ALA A 273 -3.66 -5.45 6.33
N HIS A 274 -4.66 -5.70 5.50
CA HIS A 274 -5.45 -4.63 4.92
C HIS A 274 -6.07 -3.75 6.01
N GLY A 275 -6.73 -4.34 7.01
CA GLY A 275 -7.11 -3.72 8.27
C GLY A 275 -7.64 -2.30 8.14
N THR A 276 -8.87 -2.15 7.64
CA THR A 276 -9.47 -0.82 7.35
C THR A 276 -10.17 -0.18 8.54
N GLY A 277 -10.39 -0.93 9.62
CA GLY A 277 -11.23 -0.49 10.74
C GLY A 277 -12.72 -0.60 10.45
N THR A 278 -13.12 -1.28 9.37
CA THR A 278 -14.53 -1.58 9.09
C THR A 278 -14.94 -2.93 9.69
N LEU A 279 -16.21 -3.04 10.07
CA LEU A 279 -16.72 -4.25 10.74
C LEU A 279 -16.51 -5.51 9.90
N TYR A 280 -16.83 -5.44 8.61
CA TYR A 280 -16.85 -6.60 7.73
C TYR A 280 -15.46 -7.01 7.22
N ASN A 281 -14.65 -6.03 6.79
CA ASN A 281 -13.31 -6.31 6.27
C ASN A 281 -12.43 -6.96 7.31
N ASP A 282 -12.30 -6.35 8.48
CA ASP A 282 -11.38 -6.81 9.51
C ASP A 282 -11.75 -8.20 10.02
N LYS A 283 -13.08 -8.47 10.11
CA LYS A 283 -13.57 -9.81 10.45
C LYS A 283 -13.25 -10.83 9.37
N ALA A 284 -13.46 -10.51 8.10
CA ALA A 284 -13.17 -11.41 6.98
C ALA A 284 -11.67 -11.74 6.90
N GLU A 285 -10.78 -10.76 7.11
CA GLU A 285 -9.34 -11.01 7.18
C GLU A 285 -8.98 -11.98 8.33
N CYS A 286 -9.51 -11.75 9.52
CA CYS A 286 -9.28 -12.65 10.66
C CYS A 286 -9.75 -14.08 10.36
N VAL A 287 -10.93 -14.25 9.74
CA VAL A 287 -11.43 -15.58 9.33
C VAL A 287 -10.48 -16.25 8.32
N ALA A 288 -9.98 -15.50 7.34
CA ALA A 288 -9.02 -16.02 6.36
C ALA A 288 -7.70 -16.42 7.03
N TYR A 289 -7.12 -15.55 7.85
CA TYR A 289 -5.86 -15.80 8.53
C TYR A 289 -5.95 -17.00 9.48
N LYS A 290 -7.06 -17.14 10.20
CA LYS A 290 -7.33 -18.34 11.02
C LYS A 290 -7.26 -19.62 10.20
N LYS A 291 -7.82 -19.62 8.99
CA LYS A 291 -7.80 -20.78 8.08
C LYS A 291 -6.41 -21.08 7.54
N VAL A 292 -5.63 -20.03 7.16
CA VAL A 292 -4.29 -20.18 6.58
C VAL A 292 -3.26 -20.58 7.63
N PHE A 293 -3.19 -19.84 8.73
CA PHE A 293 -2.10 -19.92 9.69
C PHE A 293 -2.40 -20.82 10.90
N GLN A 294 -3.67 -21.18 11.13
CA GLN A 294 -4.13 -22.13 12.14
C GLN A 294 -3.48 -21.88 13.52
N GLN A 295 -2.76 -22.85 14.07
CA GLN A 295 -2.09 -22.78 15.37
C GLN A 295 -0.99 -21.69 15.45
N TYR A 296 -0.48 -21.19 14.32
CA TYR A 296 0.58 -20.20 14.29
C TYR A 296 0.07 -18.77 14.52
N MET A 297 -1.26 -18.53 14.48
CA MET A 297 -1.83 -17.19 14.65
C MET A 297 -1.47 -16.50 15.97
N SER A 298 -1.28 -17.27 17.05
CA SER A 298 -0.87 -16.71 18.34
C SER A 298 0.59 -16.25 18.38
N SER A 299 1.41 -16.67 17.42
CA SER A 299 2.84 -16.32 17.35
C SER A 299 3.16 -15.29 16.27
N ILE A 300 2.39 -15.23 15.17
CA ILE A 300 2.64 -14.31 14.07
C ILE A 300 2.06 -12.92 14.39
N PRO A 301 2.88 -11.88 14.53
CA PRO A 301 2.38 -10.53 14.76
C PRO A 301 1.59 -10.01 13.56
N ILE A 302 0.51 -9.28 13.86
CA ILE A 302 -0.38 -8.66 12.88
C ILE A 302 -0.54 -7.18 13.21
N SER A 303 -0.44 -6.32 12.21
CA SER A 303 -0.84 -4.92 12.35
C SER A 303 -1.33 -4.32 11.03
N SER A 304 -1.94 -3.15 11.12
CA SER A 304 -2.31 -2.30 9.97
C SER A 304 -1.92 -0.86 10.26
N ILE A 305 -1.20 -0.24 9.33
CA ILE A 305 -0.83 1.18 9.43
C ILE A 305 -1.90 2.14 8.93
N LYS A 306 -3.05 1.64 8.47
CA LYS A 306 -4.16 2.52 8.06
C LYS A 306 -4.69 3.38 9.20
N SER A 307 -4.47 2.97 10.44
CA SER A 307 -4.69 3.81 11.62
C SER A 307 -3.72 4.99 11.76
N MET A 308 -2.62 4.98 11.01
CA MET A 308 -1.62 6.06 10.98
C MET A 308 -1.73 6.91 9.72
N VAL A 309 -1.82 6.29 8.55
CA VAL A 309 -1.78 6.96 7.23
C VAL A 309 -3.16 7.10 6.57
N GLY A 310 -4.22 6.60 7.20
CA GLY A 310 -5.54 6.49 6.58
C GLY A 310 -5.58 5.41 5.49
N HIS A 311 -6.74 5.25 4.88
CA HIS A 311 -6.91 4.38 3.71
C HIS A 311 -6.56 5.17 2.44
N THR A 312 -5.40 4.93 1.88
CA THR A 312 -4.87 5.63 0.70
C THR A 312 -5.29 4.99 -0.63
N SER A 313 -6.45 4.34 -0.64
CA SER A 313 -7.09 3.77 -1.84
C SER A 313 -6.15 2.86 -2.65
N GLY A 314 -5.94 3.11 -3.94
CA GLY A 314 -5.08 2.30 -4.79
C GLY A 314 -3.58 2.41 -4.49
N ALA A 315 -3.15 3.44 -3.76
CA ALA A 315 -1.76 3.61 -3.35
C ALA A 315 -1.37 2.74 -2.14
N CYS A 316 -2.34 2.17 -1.41
CA CYS A 316 -2.04 1.51 -0.13
C CYS A 316 -1.04 0.35 -0.27
N GLY A 317 -1.13 -0.48 -1.32
CA GLY A 317 -0.26 -1.64 -1.47
C GLY A 317 1.22 -1.29 -1.58
N VAL A 318 1.59 -0.24 -2.33
CA VAL A 318 2.98 0.18 -2.44
C VAL A 318 3.47 0.95 -1.20
N ILE A 319 2.59 1.72 -0.52
CA ILE A 319 2.90 2.33 0.78
C ILE A 319 3.21 1.25 1.81
N GLU A 320 2.41 0.20 1.84
CA GLU A 320 2.59 -0.97 2.70
C GLU A 320 3.80 -1.81 2.29
N ALA A 321 4.15 -1.86 1.00
CA ALA A 321 5.40 -2.49 0.54
C ALA A 321 6.63 -1.75 1.07
N VAL A 322 6.65 -0.41 1.04
CA VAL A 322 7.72 0.40 1.66
C VAL A 322 7.81 0.09 3.16
N LEU A 323 6.68 0.03 3.86
CA LEU A 323 6.66 -0.39 5.26
C LEU A 323 7.30 -1.78 5.46
N CYS A 324 6.89 -2.78 4.67
CA CYS A 324 7.41 -4.15 4.79
C CYS A 324 8.92 -4.22 4.56
N CYS A 325 9.44 -3.46 3.57
CA CYS A 325 10.88 -3.32 3.34
C CYS A 325 11.61 -2.77 4.58
N LEU A 326 11.07 -1.72 5.18
CA LEU A 326 11.65 -1.10 6.39
C LEU A 326 11.54 -2.02 7.62
N CYS A 327 10.44 -2.75 7.77
CA CYS A 327 10.27 -3.75 8.83
C CYS A 327 11.33 -4.87 8.74
N ILE A 328 11.60 -5.37 7.54
CA ILE A 328 12.63 -6.40 7.32
C ILE A 328 14.02 -5.83 7.59
N LYS A 329 14.31 -4.63 7.04
CA LYS A 329 15.60 -3.96 7.20
C LYS A 329 15.93 -3.69 8.68
N HIS A 330 14.97 -3.14 9.41
CA HIS A 330 15.17 -2.72 10.80
C HIS A 330 14.82 -3.79 11.84
N SER A 331 14.32 -4.97 11.42
CA SER A 331 13.86 -6.03 12.33
C SER A 331 12.86 -5.50 13.37
N PHE A 332 11.81 -4.82 12.89
CA PHE A 332 10.82 -4.17 13.73
C PHE A 332 9.41 -4.41 13.18
N VAL A 333 8.45 -4.65 14.06
CA VAL A 333 7.03 -4.80 13.73
C VAL A 333 6.24 -3.61 14.27
N PRO A 334 5.54 -2.84 13.42
CA PRO A 334 4.79 -1.67 13.86
C PRO A 334 3.49 -2.06 14.58
N ALA A 335 3.01 -1.14 15.41
CA ALA A 335 1.70 -1.29 16.04
C ALA A 335 0.54 -0.87 15.12
N THR A 336 -0.66 -1.35 15.42
CA THR A 336 -1.91 -0.78 14.95
C THR A 336 -2.30 0.34 15.92
N PHE A 337 -2.16 1.58 15.48
CA PHE A 337 -2.52 2.74 16.33
C PHE A 337 -4.00 2.68 16.73
N GLY A 338 -4.30 2.89 18.03
CA GLY A 338 -5.66 2.93 18.52
C GLY A 338 -6.34 1.58 18.78
N LEU A 339 -5.67 0.46 18.47
CA LEU A 339 -6.16 -0.87 18.87
C LEU A 339 -5.95 -1.07 20.37
N GLN A 340 -7.05 -1.19 21.10
CA GLN A 340 -7.05 -1.42 22.56
C GLN A 340 -7.55 -2.81 22.92
N THR A 341 -8.65 -3.21 22.34
CA THR A 341 -9.31 -4.48 22.67
C THR A 341 -9.82 -5.13 21.38
N PRO A 342 -9.20 -6.23 20.91
CA PRO A 342 -9.71 -6.97 19.76
C PRO A 342 -11.07 -7.62 20.08
N GLU A 343 -11.80 -8.06 19.06
CA GLU A 343 -12.99 -8.89 19.26
C GLU A 343 -12.62 -10.19 20.00
N GLU A 344 -13.51 -10.66 20.86
CA GLU A 344 -13.29 -11.84 21.71
C GLU A 344 -12.93 -13.09 20.88
N GLU A 345 -13.60 -13.29 19.74
CA GLU A 345 -13.36 -14.41 18.84
C GLU A 345 -11.90 -14.47 18.30
N PHE A 346 -11.23 -13.33 18.23
CA PHE A 346 -9.85 -13.18 17.72
C PHE A 346 -8.86 -12.71 18.79
N SER A 347 -9.23 -12.73 20.05
CA SER A 347 -8.39 -12.24 21.16
C SER A 347 -7.06 -13.00 21.32
N TYR A 348 -6.97 -14.22 20.79
CA TYR A 348 -5.75 -15.03 20.79
C TYR A 348 -4.78 -14.71 19.63
N PHE A 349 -5.16 -13.83 18.68
CA PHE A 349 -4.26 -13.37 17.62
C PHE A 349 -3.19 -12.45 18.23
N ASN A 350 -1.99 -12.54 17.68
CA ASN A 350 -0.87 -11.72 18.12
C ASN A 350 -0.93 -10.30 17.50
N PHE A 351 -2.01 -9.57 17.77
CA PHE A 351 -2.11 -8.18 17.34
C PHE A 351 -1.08 -7.30 18.04
N VAL A 352 -0.37 -6.49 17.28
CA VAL A 352 0.56 -5.50 17.82
C VAL A 352 -0.24 -4.21 18.07
N SER A 353 -0.55 -3.91 19.35
CA SER A 353 -1.55 -2.89 19.70
C SER A 353 -0.96 -1.56 20.15
N VAL A 354 -0.20 -1.51 21.23
CA VAL A 354 0.15 -0.23 21.88
C VAL A 354 1.41 0.37 21.31
N TYR A 355 2.47 -0.42 21.19
CA TYR A 355 3.75 0.00 20.64
C TYR A 355 4.26 -1.08 19.67
N GLY A 356 4.95 -0.63 18.62
CA GLY A 356 5.75 -1.54 17.81
C GLY A 356 6.87 -2.16 18.65
N ARG A 357 7.45 -3.25 18.14
CA ARG A 357 8.49 -3.97 18.87
C ARG A 357 9.60 -4.47 17.96
N GLU A 358 10.80 -4.51 18.48
CA GLU A 358 11.92 -5.18 17.85
C GLU A 358 11.63 -6.68 17.78
N GLN A 359 11.71 -7.21 16.58
CA GLN A 359 11.51 -8.63 16.30
C GLN A 359 12.16 -8.96 14.97
N LYS A 360 12.87 -10.09 14.90
CA LYS A 360 13.43 -10.55 13.63
C LYS A 360 12.28 -10.81 12.62
N VAL A 361 12.30 -10.06 11.52
CA VAL A 361 11.34 -10.18 10.44
C VAL A 361 12.02 -10.89 9.27
N LYS A 362 11.55 -12.10 8.93
CA LYS A 362 12.09 -12.92 7.85
C LYS A 362 11.16 -12.93 6.64
N PHE A 363 9.92 -13.34 6.82
CA PHE A 363 8.90 -13.32 5.78
C PHE A 363 7.71 -12.49 6.21
N VAL A 364 7.24 -11.62 5.31
CA VAL A 364 6.08 -10.76 5.52
C VAL A 364 5.03 -11.06 4.47
N VAL A 365 3.81 -11.25 4.93
CA VAL A 365 2.61 -11.30 4.08
C VAL A 365 1.93 -9.95 4.14
N SER A 366 1.68 -9.31 2.99
CA SER A 366 0.92 -8.06 2.90
C SER A 366 -0.31 -8.27 2.03
N THR A 367 -1.48 -7.94 2.54
CA THR A 367 -2.78 -8.15 1.88
C THR A 367 -3.51 -6.85 1.61
N ASN A 368 -4.18 -6.78 0.47
CA ASN A 368 -5.12 -5.72 0.17
C ASN A 368 -6.43 -6.31 -0.37
N LEU A 369 -7.52 -5.76 0.10
CA LEU A 369 -8.87 -6.11 -0.30
C LEU A 369 -9.57 -4.89 -0.85
N ALA A 370 -10.40 -5.07 -1.88
CA ALA A 370 -11.05 -3.97 -2.55
C ALA A 370 -12.56 -4.18 -2.71
N PHE A 371 -13.28 -3.09 -2.74
CA PHE A 371 -14.64 -3.10 -3.28
C PHE A 371 -14.64 -3.67 -4.69
N GLY A 372 -15.69 -4.41 -5.05
CA GLY A 372 -15.72 -5.26 -6.23
C GLY A 372 -15.24 -6.69 -5.97
N GLY A 373 -14.74 -6.98 -4.75
CA GLY A 373 -14.32 -8.32 -4.32
C GLY A 373 -12.92 -8.71 -4.80
N SER A 374 -12.09 -7.77 -5.26
CA SER A 374 -10.70 -8.05 -5.61
C SER A 374 -9.84 -8.20 -4.35
N ASN A 375 -9.06 -9.27 -4.27
CA ASN A 375 -8.09 -9.54 -3.22
C ASN A 375 -6.70 -9.65 -3.85
N ALA A 376 -5.69 -9.09 -3.23
CA ALA A 376 -4.30 -9.19 -3.65
C ALA A 376 -3.39 -9.42 -2.45
N CYS A 377 -2.37 -10.24 -2.64
CA CYS A 377 -1.41 -10.59 -1.61
C CYS A 377 0.00 -10.63 -2.22
N VAL A 378 0.96 -10.04 -1.52
CA VAL A 378 2.39 -10.14 -1.83
C VAL A 378 3.16 -10.70 -0.65
N VAL A 379 4.23 -11.42 -0.93
CA VAL A 379 5.12 -12.01 0.08
C VAL A 379 6.53 -11.44 -0.11
N PHE A 380 7.04 -10.84 0.96
CA PHE A 380 8.41 -10.33 1.05
C PHE A 380 9.25 -11.27 1.87
N GLY A 381 10.54 -11.39 1.53
CA GLY A 381 11.48 -12.21 2.28
C GLY A 381 12.79 -11.49 2.51
N LYS A 382 13.42 -11.73 3.66
CA LYS A 382 14.77 -11.25 3.93
C LYS A 382 15.75 -11.92 2.97
N GLU A 383 16.74 -11.14 2.51
CA GLU A 383 17.86 -11.67 1.71
C GLU A 383 18.65 -12.75 2.49
#